data_5187548e49dd7b81948ffe2325f4f078
#
_entry.id   5187548e49dd7b81948ffe2325f4f078
#
_cell.length_a   1.000
_cell.length_b   1.000
_cell.length_c   1.000
_cell.angle_alpha   90.00
_cell.angle_beta   90.00
_cell.angle_gamma   90.00
#
_symmetry.space_group_name_H-M   'P 1'
#
loop_
_entity.id
_entity.type
_entity.pdbx_description
1 polymer ?
#
loop_
_entity_poly.entity_id
_entity_poly.type
_entity_poly.pdbx_seq_one_letter_code
_entity_poly.pdbx_strand_id
1 'polypeptide(L)'
;EMMPLFLHDKNGETIVKPLIQIIYEKNFKLGLREYCIIVGKQKRTIKDHFTPNQKFLRNFHKNTRFRTDLEKFHSMLNKSKIFWVNQPNPRGFGDAVKHAGSFVGNDDFLVTAGDTLLPTGDKIIKKLLNSKLQGENDAIILLKKVSNPKRFGVAVIKEEKHKIKVINVEEKPKKPKSNLSIVALYRFRPSIIKALNEIKPNKTELQLTSGIQKLIDWGGNVSAIILDEKDQVIDIGTADSYLETIIRYKAI
;
A
#
# COMPACT_ATOMS: atom_id res chain seq x y z
N GLU A 1 -1.89 -10.09 4.57
CA GLU A 1 -0.54 -9.77 4.05
C GLU A 1 0.30 -11.02 3.74
N MET A 2 0.20 -12.11 4.56
CA MET A 2 0.96 -13.36 4.36
C MET A 2 0.26 -14.38 3.48
N MET A 3 -0.91 -14.06 2.90
CA MET A 3 -1.60 -14.96 1.97
C MET A 3 -0.74 -15.19 0.74
N PRO A 4 -0.51 -16.47 0.35
CA PRO A 4 0.33 -16.79 -0.80
C PRO A 4 -0.39 -16.50 -2.12
N LEU A 5 0.34 -15.92 -3.06
CA LEU A 5 -0.11 -15.74 -4.44
C LEU A 5 0.78 -16.53 -5.40
N PHE A 6 0.19 -16.95 -6.49
CA PHE A 6 0.85 -17.65 -7.58
C PHE A 6 1.36 -16.64 -8.60
N LEU A 7 2.62 -16.79 -9.01
CA LEU A 7 3.28 -15.94 -9.99
C LEU A 7 3.92 -16.82 -11.05
N HIS A 8 4.05 -16.30 -12.27
CA HIS A 8 4.92 -16.93 -13.26
C HIS A 8 6.30 -16.24 -13.26
N ASP A 9 7.34 -17.06 -13.30
CA ASP A 9 8.69 -16.54 -13.53
C ASP A 9 8.92 -16.28 -15.03
N LYS A 10 10.16 -15.86 -15.37
CA LYS A 10 10.54 -15.59 -16.76
C LYS A 10 10.45 -16.81 -17.71
N ASN A 11 10.44 -18.02 -17.15
CA ASN A 11 10.35 -19.28 -17.89
C ASN A 11 8.91 -19.81 -17.94
N GLY A 12 7.94 -19.07 -17.40
CA GLY A 12 6.53 -19.49 -17.32
C GLY A 12 6.23 -20.48 -16.19
N GLU A 13 7.21 -20.79 -15.33
CA GLU A 13 6.99 -21.72 -14.22
C GLU A 13 6.33 -21.02 -13.02
N THR A 14 5.45 -21.73 -12.35
CA THR A 14 4.72 -21.21 -11.19
C THR A 14 5.62 -21.12 -9.94
N ILE A 15 5.62 -19.98 -9.31
CA ILE A 15 6.21 -19.72 -8.00
C ILE A 15 5.15 -19.19 -7.04
N VAL A 16 5.36 -19.41 -5.75
CA VAL A 16 4.44 -18.98 -4.70
C VAL A 16 5.15 -18.01 -3.78
N LYS A 17 4.57 -16.84 -3.55
CA LYS A 17 5.11 -15.81 -2.64
C LYS A 17 4.00 -15.20 -1.80
N PRO A 18 4.29 -14.85 -0.53
CA PRO A 18 3.37 -14.01 0.25
C PRO A 18 3.12 -12.67 -0.43
N LEU A 19 1.89 -12.18 -0.37
CA LEU A 19 1.50 -10.91 -0.99
C LEU A 19 2.41 -9.75 -0.56
N ILE A 20 2.73 -9.65 0.72
CA ILE A 20 3.60 -8.58 1.23
C ILE A 20 5.03 -8.64 0.66
N GLN A 21 5.56 -9.86 0.37
CA GLN A 21 6.84 -10.01 -0.31
C GLN A 21 6.77 -9.48 -1.74
N ILE A 22 5.69 -9.76 -2.46
CA ILE A 22 5.48 -9.28 -3.84
C ILE A 22 5.45 -7.75 -3.86
N ILE A 23 4.72 -7.13 -2.93
CA ILE A 23 4.66 -5.67 -2.77
C ILE A 23 6.05 -5.10 -2.50
N TYR A 24 6.79 -5.71 -1.56
CA TYR A 24 8.16 -5.28 -1.22
C TYR A 24 9.10 -5.40 -2.43
N GLU A 25 9.16 -6.56 -3.10
CA GLU A 25 10.03 -6.79 -4.26
C GLU A 25 9.73 -5.81 -5.40
N LYS A 26 8.45 -5.48 -5.60
CA LYS A 26 7.99 -4.51 -6.58
C LYS A 26 8.50 -3.10 -6.24
N ASN A 27 8.32 -2.68 -5.01
CA ASN A 27 8.80 -1.39 -4.52
C ASN A 27 10.34 -1.30 -4.57
N PHE A 28 11.05 -2.38 -4.22
CA PHE A 28 12.50 -2.45 -4.33
C PHE A 28 12.99 -2.29 -5.78
N LYS A 29 12.33 -2.94 -6.76
CA LYS A 29 12.63 -2.79 -8.20
C LYS A 29 12.41 -1.36 -8.69
N LEU A 30 11.50 -0.63 -8.08
CA LEU A 30 11.21 0.79 -8.37
C LEU A 30 12.20 1.76 -7.70
N GLY A 31 13.18 1.27 -6.97
CA GLY A 31 14.24 2.06 -6.37
C GLY A 31 14.08 2.39 -4.89
N LEU A 32 12.98 1.99 -4.26
CA LEU A 32 12.79 2.20 -2.82
C LEU A 32 13.75 1.31 -2.02
N ARG A 33 14.35 1.86 -0.96
CA ARG A 33 15.35 1.16 -0.13
C ARG A 33 15.10 1.30 1.37
N GLU A 34 14.30 2.25 1.78
CA GLU A 34 13.96 2.49 3.18
C GLU A 34 12.47 2.19 3.40
N TYR A 35 12.18 1.34 4.35
CA TYR A 35 10.85 0.82 4.61
C TYR A 35 10.52 0.94 6.09
N CYS A 36 9.30 1.38 6.38
CA CYS A 36 8.71 1.32 7.71
C CYS A 36 7.55 0.33 7.67
N ILE A 37 7.69 -0.81 8.32
CA ILE A 37 6.64 -1.83 8.37
C ILE A 37 5.93 -1.73 9.72
N ILE A 38 4.65 -1.36 9.68
CA ILE A 38 3.81 -1.26 10.86
C ILE A 38 3.16 -2.61 11.12
N VAL A 39 3.39 -3.17 12.29
CA VAL A 39 2.89 -4.50 12.66
C VAL A 39 2.18 -4.48 14.00
N GLY A 40 1.07 -5.20 14.11
CA GLY A 40 0.40 -5.47 15.37
C GLY A 40 1.01 -6.67 16.12
N LYS A 41 0.59 -6.89 17.37
CA LYS A 41 1.13 -7.94 18.25
C LYS A 41 1.15 -9.36 17.65
N GLN A 42 0.20 -9.71 16.79
CA GLN A 42 0.04 -11.07 16.25
C GLN A 42 0.70 -11.26 14.87
N LYS A 43 1.45 -10.26 14.37
CA LYS A 43 2.05 -10.28 13.03
C LYS A 43 3.55 -10.62 13.04
N ARG A 44 3.99 -11.47 14.00
CA ARG A 44 5.40 -11.90 14.11
C ARG A 44 5.89 -12.62 12.85
N THR A 45 5.01 -13.40 12.21
CA THR A 45 5.33 -14.12 10.96
C THR A 45 5.82 -13.21 9.84
N ILE A 46 5.34 -11.96 9.76
CA ILE A 46 5.83 -10.98 8.80
C ILE A 46 7.28 -10.63 9.11
N LYS A 47 7.59 -10.34 10.38
CA LYS A 47 8.95 -10.00 10.81
C LYS A 47 9.92 -11.16 10.57
N ASP A 48 9.51 -12.37 10.92
CA ASP A 48 10.32 -13.58 10.72
C ASP A 48 10.59 -13.80 9.21
N HIS A 49 9.60 -13.59 8.35
CA HIS A 49 9.73 -13.70 6.89
C HIS A 49 10.73 -12.68 6.29
N PHE A 50 10.75 -11.47 6.82
CA PHE A 50 11.66 -10.40 6.39
C PHE A 50 13.02 -10.42 7.11
N THR A 51 13.30 -11.45 7.88
CA THR A 51 14.59 -11.62 8.56
C THR A 51 15.40 -12.71 7.84
N PRO A 52 16.53 -12.35 7.16
CA PRO A 52 17.35 -13.34 6.46
C PRO A 52 17.82 -14.47 7.37
N ASN A 53 17.58 -15.71 6.97
CA ASN A 53 17.98 -16.90 7.73
C ASN A 53 18.92 -17.78 6.91
N GLN A 54 20.23 -17.59 7.11
CA GLN A 54 21.27 -18.33 6.43
C GLN A 54 21.28 -19.83 6.78
N LYS A 55 20.88 -20.21 8.00
CA LYS A 55 20.77 -21.62 8.39
C LYS A 55 19.65 -22.32 7.63
N PHE A 56 18.52 -21.64 7.45
CA PHE A 56 17.39 -22.15 6.67
C PHE A 56 17.78 -22.39 5.20
N LEU A 57 18.54 -21.48 4.59
CA LEU A 57 19.03 -21.63 3.21
C LEU A 57 19.90 -22.89 3.03
N ARG A 58 20.69 -23.29 4.04
CA ARG A 58 21.56 -24.48 3.96
C ARG A 58 20.79 -25.79 3.86
N ASN A 59 19.52 -25.80 4.26
CA ASN A 59 18.67 -27.01 4.20
C ASN A 59 18.19 -27.32 2.77
N PHE A 60 18.40 -26.42 1.82
CA PHE A 60 18.02 -26.63 0.42
C PHE A 60 19.25 -26.91 -0.45
N HIS A 61 19.09 -27.83 -1.42
CA HIS A 61 20.14 -28.07 -2.42
C HIS A 61 20.47 -26.78 -3.19
N LYS A 62 21.77 -26.57 -3.47
CA LYS A 62 22.28 -25.29 -4.03
C LYS A 62 21.59 -24.88 -5.33
N ASN A 63 21.19 -25.83 -6.15
CA ASN A 63 20.61 -25.58 -7.48
C ASN A 63 19.08 -25.63 -7.50
N THR A 64 18.40 -25.61 -6.35
CA THR A 64 16.96 -25.56 -6.34
C THR A 64 16.49 -24.13 -6.61
N ARG A 65 15.45 -24.00 -7.43
CA ARG A 65 14.82 -22.74 -7.76
C ARG A 65 14.35 -21.98 -6.52
N PHE A 66 13.71 -22.69 -5.58
CA PHE A 66 13.27 -22.10 -4.31
C PHE A 66 14.42 -21.40 -3.58
N ARG A 67 15.59 -22.07 -3.51
CA ARG A 67 16.77 -21.47 -2.90
C ARG A 67 17.23 -20.23 -3.65
N THR A 68 17.27 -20.26 -4.99
CA THR A 68 17.66 -19.11 -5.81
C THR A 68 16.74 -17.91 -5.59
N ASP A 69 15.43 -18.12 -5.50
CA ASP A 69 14.48 -17.04 -5.26
C ASP A 69 14.59 -16.48 -3.84
N LEU A 70 14.82 -17.34 -2.86
CA LEU A 70 15.05 -16.92 -1.47
C LEU A 70 16.37 -16.15 -1.33
N GLU A 71 17.45 -16.58 -1.99
CA GLU A 71 18.74 -15.85 -2.02
C GLU A 71 18.57 -14.46 -2.65
N LYS A 72 17.81 -14.34 -3.74
CA LYS A 72 17.47 -13.02 -4.34
C LYS A 72 16.70 -12.14 -3.37
N PHE A 73 15.70 -12.69 -2.70
CA PHE A 73 14.92 -11.95 -1.71
C PHE A 73 15.81 -11.48 -0.54
N HIS A 74 16.65 -12.37 0.03
CA HIS A 74 17.60 -12.00 1.09
C HIS A 74 18.60 -10.93 0.60
N SER A 75 19.07 -11.01 -0.64
CA SER A 75 19.93 -9.98 -1.22
C SER A 75 19.25 -8.61 -1.29
N MET A 76 17.94 -8.56 -1.60
CA MET A 76 17.16 -7.33 -1.57
C MET A 76 17.03 -6.79 -0.14
N LEU A 77 16.73 -7.67 0.83
CA LEU A 77 16.63 -7.29 2.24
C LEU A 77 17.94 -6.70 2.76
N ASN A 78 19.09 -7.31 2.45
CA ASN A 78 20.42 -6.81 2.84
C ASN A 78 20.77 -5.45 2.22
N LYS A 79 20.11 -5.06 1.11
CA LYS A 79 20.27 -3.77 0.43
C LYS A 79 19.21 -2.75 0.85
N SER A 80 18.37 -3.09 1.82
CA SER A 80 17.29 -2.25 2.33
C SER A 80 17.50 -1.91 3.80
N LYS A 81 16.98 -0.75 4.21
CA LYS A 81 16.80 -0.41 5.61
C LYS A 81 15.33 -0.64 5.97
N ILE A 82 15.09 -1.60 6.86
CA ILE A 82 13.74 -1.93 7.30
C ILE A 82 13.58 -1.55 8.76
N PHE A 83 12.66 -0.64 9.03
CA PHE A 83 12.27 -0.21 10.36
C PHE A 83 10.96 -0.90 10.75
N TRP A 84 10.94 -1.45 11.95
CA TRP A 84 9.77 -2.13 12.49
C TRP A 84 9.11 -1.26 13.55
N VAL A 85 7.88 -0.87 13.30
CA VAL A 85 7.09 -0.09 14.25
C VAL A 85 5.92 -0.94 14.72
N ASN A 86 5.79 -1.07 16.04
CA ASN A 86 4.69 -1.81 16.63
C ASN A 86 3.47 -0.90 16.81
N GLN A 87 2.33 -1.33 16.28
CA GLN A 87 1.03 -0.77 16.61
C GLN A 87 0.44 -1.60 17.75
N PRO A 88 0.49 -1.14 19.01
CA PRO A 88 0.13 -1.96 20.17
C PRO A 88 -1.36 -2.31 20.19
N ASN A 89 -2.20 -1.41 19.71
CA ASN A 89 -3.63 -1.58 19.59
C ASN A 89 -4.04 -1.22 18.16
N PRO A 90 -4.57 -2.16 17.35
CA PRO A 90 -5.00 -1.88 15.97
C PRO A 90 -6.26 -1.01 16.00
N ARG A 91 -6.07 0.30 15.80
CA ARG A 91 -7.14 1.32 15.79
C ARG A 91 -7.42 1.88 14.42
N GLY A 92 -7.20 1.10 13.38
CA GLY A 92 -7.46 1.47 11.99
C GLY A 92 -6.20 1.83 11.19
N PHE A 93 -6.39 2.00 9.88
CA PHE A 93 -5.29 2.22 8.94
C PHE A 93 -4.64 3.60 9.11
N GLY A 94 -5.42 4.64 9.42
CA GLY A 94 -4.89 5.96 9.74
C GLY A 94 -4.01 5.96 11.00
N ASP A 95 -4.38 5.16 12.01
CA ASP A 95 -3.57 4.99 13.22
C ASP A 95 -2.23 4.30 12.90
N ALA A 96 -2.23 3.28 12.05
CA ALA A 96 -0.99 2.66 11.58
C ALA A 96 -0.07 3.69 10.89
N VAL A 97 -0.59 4.48 9.96
CA VAL A 97 0.17 5.53 9.28
C VAL A 97 0.71 6.58 10.26
N LYS A 98 -0.07 6.96 11.26
CA LYS A 98 0.35 7.87 12.32
C LYS A 98 1.59 7.37 13.07
N HIS A 99 1.68 6.07 13.34
CA HIS A 99 2.84 5.47 14.01
C HIS A 99 4.14 5.55 13.18
N ALA A 100 4.07 5.78 11.88
CA ALA A 100 5.24 5.99 11.04
C ALA A 100 5.86 7.40 11.18
N GLY A 101 5.25 8.31 11.93
CA GLY A 101 5.65 9.73 12.00
C GLY A 101 7.12 9.95 12.33
N SER A 102 7.67 9.22 13.29
CA SER A 102 9.09 9.35 13.67
C SER A 102 10.06 8.82 12.59
N PHE A 103 9.62 7.86 11.79
CA PHE A 103 10.40 7.36 10.66
C PHE A 103 10.37 8.35 9.49
N VAL A 104 9.20 8.89 9.19
CA VAL A 104 8.98 9.80 8.06
C VAL A 104 9.74 11.12 8.23
N GLY A 105 9.77 11.69 9.43
CA GLY A 105 10.39 12.99 9.67
C GLY A 105 9.79 14.08 8.79
N ASN A 106 10.62 14.69 7.94
CA ASN A 106 10.24 15.75 7.01
C ASN A 106 10.15 15.30 5.54
N ASP A 107 10.35 14.02 5.27
CA ASP A 107 10.40 13.49 3.91
C ASP A 107 9.01 13.13 3.37
N ASP A 108 8.86 13.27 2.05
CA ASP A 108 7.71 12.72 1.34
C ASP A 108 7.80 11.19 1.34
N PHE A 109 6.67 10.52 1.52
CA PHE A 109 6.65 9.07 1.64
C PHE A 109 5.51 8.40 0.90
N LEU A 110 5.73 7.15 0.53
CA LEU A 110 4.72 6.26 -0.05
C LEU A 110 4.07 5.45 1.06
N VAL A 111 2.75 5.36 1.04
CA VAL A 111 1.98 4.44 1.89
C VAL A 111 1.34 3.39 1.01
N THR A 112 1.53 2.13 1.36
CA THR A 112 0.86 1.00 0.72
C THR A 112 0.31 0.07 1.78
N ALA A 113 -0.94 -0.34 1.62
CA ALA A 113 -1.49 -1.41 2.46
C ALA A 113 -0.83 -2.75 2.09
N GLY A 114 -0.61 -3.60 3.09
CA GLY A 114 0.06 -4.89 2.89
C GLY A 114 -0.83 -5.98 2.28
N ASP A 115 -2.08 -5.66 1.98
CA ASP A 115 -3.10 -6.51 1.37
C ASP A 115 -3.56 -6.03 -0.02
N THR A 116 -3.02 -4.91 -0.49
CA THR A 116 -3.37 -4.30 -1.78
C THR A 116 -2.19 -4.35 -2.76
N LEU A 117 -2.40 -4.94 -3.93
CA LEU A 117 -1.41 -5.06 -4.99
C LEU A 117 -1.95 -4.51 -6.33
N LEU A 118 -1.11 -3.82 -7.06
CA LEU A 118 -1.31 -3.46 -8.46
C LEU A 118 -0.36 -4.33 -9.32
N PRO A 119 -0.80 -5.46 -9.88
CA PRO A 119 0.06 -6.39 -10.61
C PRO A 119 0.83 -5.70 -11.74
N THR A 120 0.15 -4.91 -12.56
CA THR A 120 0.69 -4.18 -13.73
C THR A 120 1.03 -2.71 -13.42
N GLY A 121 0.99 -2.30 -12.15
CA GLY A 121 1.03 -0.90 -11.72
C GLY A 121 2.39 -0.22 -11.72
N ASP A 122 3.47 -0.81 -12.27
CA ASP A 122 4.82 -0.22 -12.19
C ASP A 122 4.90 1.18 -12.78
N LYS A 123 4.23 1.44 -13.91
CA LYS A 123 4.15 2.76 -14.53
C LYS A 123 3.40 3.76 -13.66
N ILE A 124 2.33 3.30 -13.00
CA ILE A 124 1.49 4.12 -12.12
C ILE A 124 2.28 4.49 -10.87
N ILE A 125 2.95 3.51 -10.25
CA ILE A 125 3.78 3.74 -9.06
C ILE A 125 4.95 4.68 -9.40
N LYS A 126 5.61 4.50 -10.55
CA LYS A 126 6.64 5.44 -11.03
C LYS A 126 6.08 6.84 -11.23
N LYS A 127 4.89 6.97 -11.84
CA LYS A 127 4.22 8.26 -12.00
C LYS A 127 3.95 8.89 -10.64
N LEU A 128 3.46 8.11 -9.67
CA LEU A 128 3.22 8.56 -8.30
C LEU A 128 4.51 9.03 -7.62
N LEU A 129 5.60 8.27 -7.73
CA LEU A 129 6.91 8.60 -7.15
C LEU A 129 7.55 9.84 -7.78
N ASN A 130 7.37 10.04 -9.09
CA ASN A 130 7.96 11.16 -9.83
C ASN A 130 7.11 12.44 -9.78
N SER A 131 5.88 12.37 -9.30
CA SER A 131 5.02 13.54 -9.18
C SER A 131 5.55 14.49 -8.10
N LYS A 132 5.56 15.80 -8.38
CA LYS A 132 5.98 16.79 -7.40
C LYS A 132 4.92 16.94 -6.30
N LEU A 133 5.35 16.82 -5.05
CA LEU A 133 4.53 17.16 -3.89
C LEU A 133 4.86 18.57 -3.39
N GLN A 134 6.15 18.85 -3.17
CA GLN A 134 6.58 20.11 -2.58
C GLN A 134 6.14 21.32 -3.42
N GLY A 135 5.40 22.23 -2.77
CA GLY A 135 4.87 23.44 -3.41
C GLY A 135 3.60 23.23 -4.26
N GLU A 136 3.22 21.99 -4.57
CA GLU A 136 2.06 21.70 -5.42
C GLU A 136 0.98 20.86 -4.74
N ASN A 137 1.36 19.84 -3.98
CA ASN A 137 0.42 18.89 -3.39
C ASN A 137 0.85 18.51 -1.96
N ASP A 138 -0.10 18.25 -1.08
CA ASP A 138 0.09 17.62 0.23
C ASP A 138 -0.06 16.10 0.14
N ALA A 139 -0.85 15.64 -0.81
CA ALA A 139 -1.08 14.23 -1.07
C ALA A 139 -1.41 13.96 -2.54
N ILE A 140 -1.05 12.75 -2.99
CA ILE A 140 -1.53 12.18 -4.26
C ILE A 140 -2.10 10.80 -3.94
N ILE A 141 -3.36 10.58 -4.31
CA ILE A 141 -4.08 9.33 -4.07
C ILE A 141 -4.42 8.63 -5.38
N LEU A 142 -4.53 7.31 -5.33
CA LEU A 142 -5.01 6.54 -6.48
C LEU A 142 -6.51 6.30 -6.36
N LEU A 143 -7.22 6.47 -7.46
CA LEU A 143 -8.66 6.26 -7.56
C LEU A 143 -8.98 5.23 -8.64
N LYS A 144 -10.01 4.43 -8.41
CA LYS A 144 -10.56 3.49 -9.39
C LYS A 144 -12.08 3.55 -9.40
N LYS A 145 -12.69 3.52 -10.60
CA LYS A 145 -14.14 3.36 -10.72
C LYS A 145 -14.56 1.96 -10.27
N VAL A 146 -15.59 1.89 -9.44
CA VAL A 146 -16.16 0.64 -8.92
C VAL A 146 -17.68 0.64 -9.03
N SER A 147 -18.28 -0.55 -9.16
CA SER A 147 -19.73 -0.73 -9.21
C SER A 147 -20.40 -0.55 -7.84
N ASN A 148 -19.70 -0.92 -6.76
CA ASN A 148 -20.24 -0.81 -5.39
C ASN A 148 -19.31 0.04 -4.50
N PRO A 149 -19.40 1.38 -4.56
CA PRO A 149 -18.54 2.29 -3.81
C PRO A 149 -18.78 2.29 -2.29
N LYS A 150 -19.91 1.78 -1.80
CA LYS A 150 -20.26 1.76 -0.36
C LYS A 150 -19.26 0.95 0.50
N ARG A 151 -18.44 0.09 -0.13
CA ARG A 151 -17.47 -0.78 0.57
C ARG A 151 -16.11 -0.13 0.79
N PHE A 152 -15.86 1.04 0.19
CA PHE A 152 -14.55 1.67 0.10
C PHE A 152 -14.58 3.11 0.60
N GLY A 153 -13.41 3.68 0.84
CA GLY A 153 -13.25 5.11 0.87
C GLY A 153 -13.56 5.69 -0.53
N VAL A 154 -14.37 6.72 -0.60
CA VAL A 154 -14.85 7.33 -1.85
C VAL A 154 -14.36 8.75 -1.95
N ALA A 155 -13.90 9.17 -3.14
CA ALA A 155 -13.44 10.52 -3.40
C ALA A 155 -14.37 11.26 -4.35
N VAL A 156 -14.60 12.55 -4.08
CA VAL A 156 -15.21 13.50 -5.03
C VAL A 156 -14.11 14.36 -5.60
N ILE A 157 -14.08 14.50 -6.90
CA ILE A 157 -13.04 15.23 -7.62
C ILE A 157 -13.58 16.45 -8.37
N LYS A 158 -12.67 17.37 -8.69
CA LYS A 158 -12.86 18.46 -9.63
C LYS A 158 -11.70 18.44 -10.63
N GLU A 159 -12.01 18.51 -11.90
CA GLU A 159 -10.99 18.63 -12.95
C GLU A 159 -10.59 20.09 -13.12
N GLU A 160 -9.30 20.38 -13.01
CA GLU A 160 -8.72 21.72 -13.17
C GLU A 160 -7.53 21.64 -14.12
N LYS A 161 -7.60 22.26 -15.31
CA LYS A 161 -6.49 22.48 -16.27
C LYS A 161 -5.46 21.33 -16.35
N HIS A 162 -5.82 20.10 -16.55
CA HIS A 162 -4.95 18.91 -16.59
C HIS A 162 -4.56 18.30 -15.22
N LYS A 163 -5.13 18.77 -14.11
CA LYS A 163 -4.96 18.15 -12.78
C LYS A 163 -6.33 17.72 -12.24
N ILE A 164 -6.32 16.59 -11.55
CA ILE A 164 -7.50 16.09 -10.86
C ILE A 164 -7.33 16.44 -9.39
N LYS A 165 -8.14 17.37 -8.91
CA LYS A 165 -8.18 17.80 -7.52
C LYS A 165 -9.23 17.01 -6.75
N VAL A 166 -8.86 16.47 -5.60
CA VAL A 166 -9.79 15.83 -4.66
C VAL A 166 -10.38 16.92 -3.76
N ILE A 167 -11.70 17.02 -3.73
CA ILE A 167 -12.42 18.05 -2.97
C ILE A 167 -13.15 17.51 -1.75
N ASN A 168 -13.37 16.19 -1.71
CA ASN A 168 -13.98 15.51 -0.56
C ASN A 168 -13.61 14.03 -0.58
N VAL A 169 -13.44 13.43 0.59
CA VAL A 169 -13.32 11.98 0.77
C VAL A 169 -14.19 11.51 1.95
N GLU A 170 -14.79 10.35 1.81
CA GLU A 170 -15.64 9.76 2.84
C GLU A 170 -15.41 8.24 2.93
N GLU A 171 -15.24 7.72 4.15
CA GLU A 171 -15.06 6.29 4.37
C GLU A 171 -16.40 5.56 4.37
N LYS A 172 -16.55 4.56 3.49
CA LYS A 172 -17.72 3.66 3.40
C LYS A 172 -19.07 4.39 3.51
N PRO A 173 -19.31 5.40 2.65
CA PRO A 173 -20.51 6.23 2.75
C PRO A 173 -21.78 5.42 2.50
N LYS A 174 -22.81 5.66 3.30
CA LYS A 174 -24.16 5.06 3.07
C LYS A 174 -24.77 5.51 1.73
N LYS A 175 -24.50 6.77 1.36
CA LYS A 175 -24.94 7.40 0.08
C LYS A 175 -23.71 7.98 -0.62
N PRO A 176 -22.98 7.18 -1.42
CA PRO A 176 -21.77 7.65 -2.10
C PRO A 176 -22.07 8.81 -3.06
N LYS A 177 -21.26 9.86 -3.02
CA LYS A 177 -21.36 11.01 -3.93
C LYS A 177 -20.64 10.77 -5.26
N SER A 178 -19.85 9.72 -5.37
CA SER A 178 -19.18 9.29 -6.60
C SER A 178 -18.98 7.77 -6.61
N ASN A 179 -18.52 7.24 -7.73
CA ASN A 179 -18.11 5.83 -7.88
C ASN A 179 -16.58 5.65 -7.90
N LEU A 180 -15.83 6.68 -7.50
CA LEU A 180 -14.38 6.67 -7.45
C LEU A 180 -13.92 6.18 -6.07
N SER A 181 -13.53 4.91 -5.98
CA SER A 181 -12.95 4.33 -4.77
C SER A 181 -11.49 4.67 -4.64
N ILE A 182 -11.04 4.87 -3.40
CA ILE A 182 -9.64 5.08 -3.07
C ILE A 182 -8.94 3.73 -3.04
N VAL A 183 -7.85 3.62 -3.79
CA VAL A 183 -6.95 2.45 -3.76
C VAL A 183 -5.89 2.70 -2.69
N ALA A 184 -5.61 1.69 -1.86
CA ALA A 184 -4.73 1.82 -0.70
C ALA A 184 -3.22 1.93 -1.06
N LEU A 185 -2.93 2.86 -1.96
CA LEU A 185 -1.59 3.30 -2.37
C LEU A 185 -1.59 4.82 -2.51
N TYR A 186 -0.76 5.48 -1.73
CA TYR A 186 -0.77 6.93 -1.55
C TYR A 186 0.63 7.48 -1.54
N ARG A 187 0.79 8.73 -1.95
CA ARG A 187 2.00 9.51 -1.67
C ARG A 187 1.63 10.75 -0.86
N PHE A 188 2.31 10.92 0.26
CA PHE A 188 2.03 11.98 1.22
C PHE A 188 3.26 12.83 1.52
N ARG A 189 2.98 14.08 1.90
CA ARG A 189 3.88 14.90 2.70
C ARG A 189 3.65 14.61 4.20
N PRO A 190 4.59 14.98 5.08
CA PRO A 190 4.43 14.82 6.54
C PRO A 190 3.18 15.52 7.12
N SER A 191 2.57 16.44 6.39
CA SER A 191 1.31 17.10 6.78
C SER A 191 0.19 16.12 7.10
N ILE A 192 0.16 14.95 6.47
CA ILE A 192 -0.84 13.90 6.80
C ILE A 192 -0.70 13.38 8.23
N ILE A 193 0.55 13.25 8.73
CA ILE A 193 0.79 12.81 10.11
C ILE A 193 0.24 13.85 11.09
N LYS A 194 0.44 15.16 10.80
CA LYS A 194 -0.12 16.25 11.60
C LYS A 194 -1.65 16.19 11.59
N ALA A 195 -2.26 16.01 10.42
CA ALA A 195 -3.71 15.88 10.27
C ALA A 195 -4.28 14.71 11.09
N LEU A 196 -3.63 13.53 11.02
CA LEU A 196 -4.04 12.35 11.78
C LEU A 196 -3.88 12.55 13.30
N ASN A 197 -2.88 13.32 13.76
CA ASN A 197 -2.67 13.63 15.17
C ASN A 197 -3.78 14.52 15.77
N GLU A 198 -4.37 15.41 14.98
CA GLU A 198 -5.44 16.30 15.44
C GLU A 198 -6.82 15.62 15.49
N ILE A 199 -6.98 14.47 14.84
CA ILE A 199 -8.24 13.72 14.91
C ILE A 199 -8.31 13.07 16.29
N LYS A 200 -9.29 13.52 17.10
CA LYS A 200 -9.55 12.91 18.40
C LYS A 200 -9.98 11.47 18.20
N PRO A 201 -9.38 10.53 18.96
CA PRO A 201 -9.79 9.14 18.88
C PRO A 201 -11.25 9.01 19.36
N ASN A 202 -12.13 8.69 18.45
CA ASN A 202 -13.49 8.26 18.79
C ASN A 202 -13.45 6.77 19.17
N LYS A 203 -14.58 6.23 19.66
CA LYS A 203 -14.75 4.79 19.88
C LYS A 203 -14.59 3.95 18.60
N THR A 204 -14.55 4.60 17.44
CA THR A 204 -14.36 4.03 16.11
C THR A 204 -12.89 4.07 15.68
N GLU A 205 -12.54 3.28 14.69
CA GLU A 205 -11.21 3.24 14.08
C GLU A 205 -10.81 4.59 13.46
N LEU A 206 -9.54 4.98 13.59
CA LEU A 206 -8.98 6.11 12.88
C LEU A 206 -8.68 5.69 11.43
N GLN A 207 -9.53 6.13 10.51
CA GLN A 207 -9.37 5.86 9.08
C GLN A 207 -8.41 6.87 8.43
N LEU A 208 -7.64 6.42 7.44
CA LEU A 208 -6.73 7.31 6.70
C LEU A 208 -7.52 8.35 5.88
N THR A 209 -8.68 7.99 5.38
CA THR A 209 -9.63 8.90 4.71
C THR A 209 -9.98 10.11 5.58
N SER A 210 -10.12 9.94 6.89
CA SER A 210 -10.35 11.06 7.82
C SER A 210 -9.16 12.02 7.86
N GLY A 211 -7.93 11.52 7.81
CA GLY A 211 -6.72 12.35 7.71
C GLY A 211 -6.64 13.11 6.40
N ILE A 212 -6.99 12.46 5.28
CA ILE A 212 -7.04 13.09 3.95
C ILE A 212 -8.11 14.19 3.92
N GLN A 213 -9.30 13.93 4.48
CA GLN A 213 -10.36 14.94 4.58
C GLN A 213 -9.89 16.14 5.42
N LYS A 214 -9.21 15.89 6.54
CA LYS A 214 -8.66 16.96 7.37
C LYS A 214 -7.63 17.82 6.64
N LEU A 215 -6.78 17.23 5.78
CA LEU A 215 -5.89 17.99 4.91
C LEU A 215 -6.67 18.91 3.95
N ILE A 216 -7.75 18.40 3.36
CA ILE A 216 -8.63 19.18 2.46
C ILE A 216 -9.29 20.32 3.23
N ASP A 217 -9.78 20.06 4.44
CA ASP A 217 -10.43 21.06 5.30
C ASP A 217 -9.46 22.19 5.71
N TRP A 218 -8.17 21.91 5.82
CA TRP A 218 -7.13 22.91 6.03
C TRP A 218 -6.78 23.73 4.78
N GLY A 219 -7.42 23.44 3.64
CA GLY A 219 -7.07 24.05 2.35
C GLY A 219 -5.87 23.40 1.66
N GLY A 220 -5.40 22.26 2.16
CA GLY A 220 -4.34 21.49 1.56
C GLY A 220 -4.71 20.97 0.17
N ASN A 221 -3.72 20.79 -0.67
CA ASN A 221 -3.92 20.36 -2.05
C ASN A 221 -3.75 18.84 -2.16
N VAL A 222 -4.86 18.12 -2.39
CA VAL A 222 -4.90 16.69 -2.62
C VAL A 222 -5.22 16.43 -4.08
N SER A 223 -4.30 15.78 -4.80
CA SER A 223 -4.48 15.38 -6.20
C SER A 223 -4.77 13.89 -6.31
N ALA A 224 -5.29 13.47 -7.46
CA ALA A 224 -5.55 12.07 -7.75
C ALA A 224 -4.98 11.62 -9.09
N ILE A 225 -4.66 10.33 -9.16
CA ILE A 225 -4.44 9.58 -10.39
C ILE A 225 -5.58 8.59 -10.50
N ILE A 226 -6.38 8.69 -11.56
CA ILE A 226 -7.45 7.72 -11.83
C ILE A 226 -6.84 6.56 -12.61
N LEU A 227 -7.08 5.34 -12.14
CA LEU A 227 -6.67 4.11 -12.80
C LEU A 227 -7.60 3.83 -13.97
N ASP A 228 -7.03 3.33 -15.07
CA ASP A 228 -7.80 2.84 -16.20
C ASP A 228 -8.57 1.55 -15.83
N GLU A 229 -9.58 1.19 -16.60
CA GLU A 229 -10.35 -0.05 -16.38
C GLU A 229 -9.48 -1.30 -16.45
N LYS A 230 -8.47 -1.30 -17.34
CA LYS A 230 -7.48 -2.37 -17.50
C LYS A 230 -6.51 -2.50 -16.33
N ASP A 231 -6.33 -1.46 -15.52
CA ASP A 231 -5.44 -1.50 -14.37
C ASP A 231 -6.06 -2.37 -13.28
N GLN A 232 -5.42 -3.48 -13.01
CA GLN A 232 -5.90 -4.42 -12.02
C GLN A 232 -5.50 -3.99 -10.62
N VAL A 233 -6.45 -4.07 -9.69
CA VAL A 233 -6.23 -3.88 -8.26
C VAL A 233 -6.67 -5.16 -7.56
N ILE A 234 -5.76 -5.76 -6.82
CA ILE A 234 -6.01 -6.90 -5.95
C ILE A 234 -6.09 -6.36 -4.52
N ASP A 235 -7.21 -6.60 -3.86
CA ASP A 235 -7.45 -6.26 -2.45
C ASP A 235 -7.90 -7.53 -1.73
N ILE A 236 -7.03 -8.05 -0.86
CA ILE A 236 -7.26 -9.30 -0.14
C ILE A 236 -7.65 -8.98 1.32
N GLY A 237 -8.84 -8.40 1.48
CA GLY A 237 -9.40 -8.07 2.79
C GLY A 237 -10.27 -9.16 3.41
N THR A 238 -10.74 -10.15 2.62
CA THR A 238 -11.63 -11.24 3.06
C THR A 238 -11.23 -12.57 2.43
N ALA A 239 -11.76 -13.68 2.96
CA ALA A 239 -11.59 -15.01 2.37
C ALA A 239 -12.15 -15.06 0.93
N ASP A 240 -13.32 -14.44 0.71
CA ASP A 240 -13.94 -14.38 -0.61
C ASP A 240 -13.09 -13.63 -1.62
N SER A 241 -12.57 -12.44 -1.26
CA SER A 241 -11.69 -11.67 -2.15
C SER A 241 -10.37 -12.40 -2.43
N TYR A 242 -9.87 -13.21 -1.50
CA TYR A 242 -8.72 -14.07 -1.72
C TYR A 242 -9.04 -15.20 -2.70
N LEU A 243 -10.16 -15.89 -2.52
CA LEU A 243 -10.62 -16.95 -3.43
C LEU A 243 -10.83 -16.42 -4.84
N GLU A 244 -11.54 -15.29 -4.99
CA GLU A 244 -11.71 -14.59 -6.27
C GLU A 244 -10.36 -14.27 -6.92
N THR A 245 -9.38 -13.81 -6.12
CA THR A 245 -8.03 -13.51 -6.61
C THR A 245 -7.36 -14.75 -7.15
N ILE A 246 -7.40 -15.89 -6.46
CA ILE A 246 -6.78 -17.14 -6.92
C ILE A 246 -7.46 -17.67 -8.18
N ILE A 247 -8.79 -17.62 -8.25
CA ILE A 247 -9.55 -18.10 -9.42
C ILE A 247 -9.28 -17.22 -10.64
N ARG A 248 -9.29 -15.91 -10.45
CA ARG A 248 -9.17 -14.93 -11.54
C ARG A 248 -7.73 -14.79 -12.02
N TYR A 249 -6.77 -14.89 -11.12
CA TYR A 249 -5.35 -14.74 -11.39
C TYR A 249 -4.66 -16.08 -11.14
N LYS A 250 -4.80 -17.03 -12.10
CA LYS A 250 -4.16 -18.37 -12.02
C LYS A 250 -2.64 -18.27 -11.88
N ALA A 251 -2.04 -17.18 -12.31
CA ALA A 251 -0.72 -16.66 -11.91
C ALA A 251 -0.62 -15.19 -12.35
N ILE A 252 -0.01 -14.38 -11.54
CA ILE A 252 0.16 -12.94 -11.75
C ILE A 252 1.53 -12.66 -12.37
#